data_a03901484d426638c063b9deffc76a4e
#
_entry.id   a03901484d426638c063b9deffc76a4e
#
_cell.length_a   1.000
_cell.length_b   1.000
_cell.length_c   1.000
_cell.angle_alpha   90.00
_cell.angle_beta   90.00
_cell.angle_gamma   90.00
#
_symmetry.space_group_name_H-M   'P 1'
#
loop_
_entity.id
_entity.type
_entity.pdbx_description
1 polymer ?
#
loop_
_entity_poly.entity_id
_entity_poly.type
_entity_poly.pdbx_seq_one_letter_code
_entity_poly.pdbx_strand_id
1 'polypeptide(L)'
;MTLAFLFVLIASQVNAQASKQSTVNINELIQSITDSLSKHYIFPEKAVSISNYLESQLKKNAYNALLDKPERPAEQIMQDIKVVHHDPHMRIKFDTGFVPQEIYKPTPENNERVKKYWKENNYAFKKVEILPGNIGYLPFDLFTDDIEAAKPTIKAALIFIANTRALIIDLRNNMGGSPQMVSQLESYFFKEKTHMNDLINRTNMDTTFLYADPAKADGVYLSMPVYILTGQHTFSGAEDFSYARQTAKRAIVVGETTGGGAHPQMPSSVGQHFIVFIPFARSINPVTKTDWEGTGVIPNVKATANKASIKAQELIFRDELSRATDQKEKNKYLYYINSLLVNDAKKQPAINILMLYAGTYGGLKIYLGKNKLYCKNDNNGGAVSELKYLINNLFVLDQEAQIEFIRDSKGHYSDIKIFVNDGSVFEEKRTN
;
A
#
# COMPACT_ATOMS: atom_id res chain seq x y z
N MET A 1 28.37 1.14 0.66
CA MET A 1 28.11 0.65 -0.71
C MET A 1 26.61 0.67 -0.91
N THR A 2 26.09 1.72 -1.56
CA THR A 2 24.65 1.99 -1.70
C THR A 2 24.13 1.15 -2.87
N LEU A 3 23.27 0.14 -2.60
CA LEU A 3 22.57 -0.59 -3.66
C LEU A 3 21.41 0.28 -4.14
N ALA A 4 21.56 0.86 -5.33
CA ALA A 4 20.50 1.61 -5.98
C ALA A 4 19.53 0.65 -6.68
N PHE A 5 18.31 0.52 -6.18
CA PHE A 5 17.20 -0.11 -6.88
C PHE A 5 16.48 0.94 -7.72
N LEU A 6 16.93 1.15 -8.95
CA LEU A 6 16.24 2.04 -9.88
C LEU A 6 15.71 1.26 -11.08
N PHE A 7 14.39 1.11 -11.18
CA PHE A 7 13.74 0.75 -12.43
C PHE A 7 13.75 1.96 -13.36
N VAL A 8 14.76 2.04 -14.23
CA VAL A 8 14.80 3.06 -15.29
C VAL A 8 14.04 2.51 -16.51
N LEU A 9 12.81 2.98 -16.70
CA LEU A 9 12.14 2.90 -18.01
C LEU A 9 12.84 3.89 -18.96
N ILE A 10 13.77 3.39 -19.76
CA ILE A 10 14.38 4.17 -20.87
C ILE A 10 13.67 3.74 -22.15
N ALA A 11 12.78 4.58 -22.65
CA ALA A 11 12.38 4.52 -24.04
C ALA A 11 13.49 5.23 -24.87
N SER A 12 14.47 4.49 -25.35
CA SER A 12 15.40 4.96 -26.37
C SER A 12 14.85 4.57 -27.75
N GLN A 13 14.58 5.56 -28.59
CA GLN A 13 14.43 5.31 -30.03
C GLN A 13 15.82 4.92 -30.57
N VAL A 14 16.01 3.62 -30.81
CA VAL A 14 17.17 3.11 -31.53
C VAL A 14 16.71 2.74 -32.92
N ASN A 15 17.34 3.34 -33.92
CA ASN A 15 17.23 2.98 -35.32
C ASN A 15 17.45 1.46 -35.50
N ALA A 16 16.45 0.76 -35.97
CA ALA A 16 16.50 -0.66 -36.25
C ALA A 16 17.35 -0.89 -37.52
N GLN A 17 18.64 -1.11 -37.35
CA GLN A 17 19.41 -1.89 -38.30
C GLN A 17 19.14 -3.35 -38.02
N ALA A 18 18.52 -4.07 -38.96
CA ALA A 18 18.26 -5.50 -38.88
C ALA A 18 19.61 -6.26 -38.73
N SER A 19 19.98 -6.53 -37.46
CA SER A 19 21.07 -7.42 -37.14
C SER A 19 20.65 -8.85 -37.42
N LYS A 20 21.51 -9.64 -38.10
CA LYS A 20 21.37 -11.10 -38.22
C LYS A 20 21.05 -11.66 -36.85
N GLN A 21 19.89 -12.28 -36.74
CA GLN A 21 19.41 -12.96 -35.53
C GLN A 21 20.44 -14.04 -35.18
N SER A 22 21.31 -13.80 -34.20
CA SER A 22 22.21 -14.83 -33.69
C SER A 22 21.36 -15.90 -33.03
N THR A 23 21.47 -17.13 -33.48
CA THR A 23 20.80 -18.27 -32.86
C THR A 23 21.31 -18.41 -31.43
N VAL A 24 20.38 -18.44 -30.47
CA VAL A 24 20.69 -18.62 -29.04
C VAL A 24 21.44 -19.94 -28.84
N ASN A 25 22.63 -19.88 -28.24
CA ASN A 25 23.32 -21.08 -27.78
C ASN A 25 22.76 -21.49 -26.41
N ILE A 26 21.81 -22.42 -26.43
CA ILE A 26 21.08 -22.84 -25.24
C ILE A 26 21.98 -23.52 -24.19
N ASN A 27 23.03 -24.23 -24.61
CA ASN A 27 23.97 -24.88 -23.69
C ASN A 27 24.73 -23.83 -22.87
N GLU A 28 25.27 -22.80 -23.52
CA GLU A 28 25.96 -21.70 -22.87
C GLU A 28 25.01 -20.90 -21.96
N LEU A 29 23.77 -20.68 -22.40
CA LEU A 29 22.78 -19.95 -21.61
C LEU A 29 22.44 -20.70 -20.31
N ILE A 30 22.14 -22.01 -20.38
CA ILE A 30 21.86 -22.80 -19.19
C ILE A 30 23.09 -22.84 -18.26
N GLN A 31 24.29 -23.05 -18.80
CA GLN A 31 25.51 -23.06 -17.99
C GLN A 31 25.70 -21.70 -17.27
N SER A 32 25.55 -20.58 -17.97
CA SER A 32 25.70 -19.25 -17.37
C SER A 32 24.65 -18.96 -16.29
N ILE A 33 23.41 -19.44 -16.48
CA ILE A 33 22.35 -19.33 -15.47
C ILE A 33 22.71 -20.16 -14.23
N THR A 34 23.10 -21.43 -14.40
CA THR A 34 23.44 -22.33 -13.29
C THR A 34 24.66 -21.84 -12.51
N ASP A 35 25.68 -21.32 -13.18
CA ASP A 35 26.85 -20.71 -12.57
C ASP A 35 26.44 -19.49 -11.72
N SER A 36 25.60 -18.62 -12.26
CA SER A 36 25.11 -17.43 -11.57
C SER A 36 24.26 -17.80 -10.33
N LEU A 37 23.38 -18.80 -10.45
CA LEU A 37 22.62 -19.32 -9.31
C LEU A 37 23.52 -19.91 -8.23
N SER A 38 24.48 -20.73 -8.62
CA SER A 38 25.44 -21.33 -7.70
C SER A 38 26.20 -20.28 -6.90
N LYS A 39 26.58 -19.18 -7.53
CA LYS A 39 27.40 -18.10 -6.95
C LYS A 39 26.58 -17.16 -6.06
N HIS A 40 25.36 -16.83 -6.46
CA HIS A 40 24.63 -15.70 -5.89
C HIS A 40 23.32 -16.07 -5.19
N TYR A 41 22.65 -17.17 -5.55
CA TYR A 41 21.33 -17.45 -5.00
C TYR A 41 21.37 -17.71 -3.51
N ILE A 42 20.48 -17.04 -2.76
CA ILE A 42 20.45 -17.07 -1.29
C ILE A 42 20.30 -18.48 -0.68
N PHE A 43 19.71 -19.44 -1.45
CA PHE A 43 19.56 -20.82 -1.04
C PHE A 43 20.46 -21.76 -1.87
N PRO A 44 21.69 -22.10 -1.42
CA PRO A 44 22.62 -22.92 -2.19
C PRO A 44 22.09 -24.28 -2.58
N GLU A 45 21.39 -24.93 -1.66
CA GLU A 45 20.79 -26.25 -1.88
C GLU A 45 19.70 -26.22 -2.96
N LYS A 46 18.97 -25.11 -3.05
CA LYS A 46 17.99 -24.88 -4.12
C LYS A 46 18.67 -24.58 -5.45
N ALA A 47 19.77 -23.81 -5.44
CA ALA A 47 20.58 -23.57 -6.63
C ALA A 47 21.06 -24.90 -7.26
N VAL A 48 21.56 -25.81 -6.45
CA VAL A 48 21.98 -27.17 -6.91
C VAL A 48 20.79 -27.92 -7.50
N SER A 49 19.65 -27.93 -6.82
CA SER A 49 18.45 -28.66 -7.28
C SER A 49 17.94 -28.08 -8.61
N ILE A 50 17.91 -26.76 -8.75
CA ILE A 50 17.49 -26.06 -9.97
C ILE A 50 18.48 -26.39 -11.10
N SER A 51 19.79 -26.30 -10.87
CA SER A 51 20.83 -26.60 -11.87
C SER A 51 20.69 -28.01 -12.40
N ASN A 52 20.57 -29.02 -11.54
CA ASN A 52 20.37 -30.42 -11.92
C ASN A 52 19.11 -30.62 -12.78
N TYR A 53 18.02 -29.91 -12.44
CA TYR A 53 16.79 -30.00 -13.21
C TYR A 53 16.95 -29.39 -14.61
N LEU A 54 17.50 -28.15 -14.70
CA LEU A 54 17.73 -27.48 -15.98
C LEU A 54 18.66 -28.30 -16.91
N GLU A 55 19.74 -28.87 -16.37
CA GLU A 55 20.62 -29.77 -17.10
C GLU A 55 19.90 -31.04 -17.60
N SER A 56 18.97 -31.57 -16.78
CA SER A 56 18.17 -32.72 -17.21
C SER A 56 17.23 -32.40 -18.37
N GLN A 57 16.62 -31.19 -18.37
CA GLN A 57 15.79 -30.70 -19.48
C GLN A 57 16.63 -30.44 -20.74
N LEU A 58 17.85 -29.90 -20.57
CA LEU A 58 18.79 -29.72 -21.68
C LEU A 58 19.12 -31.03 -22.36
N LYS A 59 19.44 -32.09 -21.59
CA LYS A 59 19.71 -33.46 -22.12
C LYS A 59 18.53 -34.04 -22.86
N LYS A 60 17.30 -33.63 -22.57
CA LYS A 60 16.06 -34.01 -23.27
C LYS A 60 15.75 -33.12 -24.49
N ASN A 61 16.61 -32.17 -24.82
CA ASN A 61 16.40 -31.20 -25.90
C ASN A 61 15.15 -30.33 -25.73
N ALA A 62 14.69 -30.10 -24.48
CA ALA A 62 13.40 -29.45 -24.17
C ALA A 62 13.30 -28.01 -24.71
N TYR A 63 14.43 -27.35 -24.94
CA TYR A 63 14.48 -25.95 -25.37
C TYR A 63 14.67 -25.78 -26.89
N ASN A 64 15.03 -26.83 -27.66
CA ASN A 64 15.43 -26.70 -29.05
C ASN A 64 14.34 -26.13 -29.97
N ALA A 65 13.06 -26.44 -29.69
CA ALA A 65 11.92 -25.94 -30.46
C ALA A 65 11.54 -24.48 -30.11
N LEU A 66 12.24 -23.84 -29.14
CA LEU A 66 11.92 -22.50 -28.64
C LEU A 66 12.90 -21.43 -29.12
N LEU A 67 13.92 -21.82 -29.90
CA LEU A 67 15.02 -20.92 -30.28
C LEU A 67 14.68 -19.94 -31.43
N ASP A 68 13.47 -20.04 -31.97
CA ASP A 68 12.93 -19.14 -33.00
C ASP A 68 12.74 -17.69 -32.50
N LYS A 69 12.48 -17.52 -31.18
CA LYS A 69 12.34 -16.23 -30.52
C LYS A 69 13.06 -16.27 -29.16
N PRO A 70 13.98 -15.33 -28.89
CA PRO A 70 14.80 -15.39 -27.67
C PRO A 70 14.03 -15.30 -26.36
N GLU A 71 12.82 -14.73 -26.35
CA GLU A 71 11.97 -14.65 -25.15
C GLU A 71 11.44 -16.04 -24.72
N ARG A 72 11.18 -16.95 -25.70
CA ARG A 72 10.59 -18.26 -25.43
C ARG A 72 11.44 -19.18 -24.56
N PRO A 73 12.78 -19.35 -24.80
CA PRO A 73 13.61 -20.09 -23.87
C PRO A 73 13.66 -19.45 -22.47
N ALA A 74 13.67 -18.11 -22.35
CA ALA A 74 13.65 -17.45 -21.03
C ALA A 74 12.38 -17.80 -20.24
N GLU A 75 11.23 -17.75 -20.89
CA GLU A 75 9.94 -18.12 -20.28
C GLU A 75 9.92 -19.58 -19.85
N GLN A 76 10.37 -20.50 -20.71
CA GLN A 76 10.38 -21.94 -20.38
C GLN A 76 11.36 -22.26 -19.24
N ILE A 77 12.58 -21.71 -19.29
CA ILE A 77 13.56 -21.88 -18.21
C ILE A 77 12.99 -21.38 -16.90
N MET A 78 12.27 -20.24 -16.91
CA MET A 78 11.62 -19.71 -15.72
C MET A 78 10.52 -20.65 -15.20
N GLN A 79 9.73 -21.28 -16.06
CA GLN A 79 8.75 -22.29 -15.64
C GLN A 79 9.45 -23.51 -15.03
N ASP A 80 10.53 -23.98 -15.63
CA ASP A 80 11.31 -25.11 -15.14
C ASP A 80 11.94 -24.83 -13.76
N ILE A 81 12.42 -23.61 -13.53
CA ILE A 81 12.87 -23.16 -12.20
C ILE A 81 11.73 -23.22 -11.18
N LYS A 82 10.54 -22.74 -11.55
CA LYS A 82 9.37 -22.74 -10.66
C LYS A 82 8.90 -24.16 -10.29
N VAL A 83 9.11 -25.15 -11.16
CA VAL A 83 8.81 -26.56 -10.83
C VAL A 83 9.65 -27.03 -9.64
N VAL A 84 10.89 -26.58 -9.54
CA VAL A 84 11.83 -26.96 -8.45
C VAL A 84 11.64 -26.07 -7.22
N HIS A 85 11.57 -24.76 -7.44
CA HIS A 85 11.43 -23.77 -6.39
C HIS A 85 10.80 -22.47 -6.92
N HIS A 86 9.71 -22.07 -6.30
CA HIS A 86 9.03 -20.81 -6.64
C HIS A 86 9.56 -19.67 -5.74
N ASP A 87 10.35 -18.78 -6.34
CA ASP A 87 10.79 -17.54 -5.72
C ASP A 87 10.24 -16.36 -6.56
N PRO A 88 9.33 -15.54 -6.04
CA PRO A 88 8.66 -14.46 -6.79
C PRO A 88 9.60 -13.36 -7.25
N HIS A 89 10.80 -13.26 -6.67
CA HIS A 89 11.81 -12.30 -7.10
C HIS A 89 12.67 -12.83 -8.26
N MET A 90 12.73 -14.15 -8.49
CA MET A 90 13.53 -14.73 -9.57
C MET A 90 12.86 -14.51 -10.91
N ARG A 91 13.60 -13.98 -11.89
CA ARG A 91 13.12 -13.71 -13.25
C ARG A 91 14.25 -13.86 -14.26
N ILE A 92 13.87 -14.27 -15.48
CA ILE A 92 14.78 -14.26 -16.64
C ILE A 92 14.14 -13.39 -17.71
N LYS A 93 14.95 -12.52 -18.33
CA LYS A 93 14.52 -11.64 -19.43
C LYS A 93 15.53 -11.67 -20.54
N PHE A 94 15.06 -11.50 -21.78
CA PHE A 94 15.89 -11.13 -22.91
C PHE A 94 15.82 -9.61 -23.07
N ASP A 95 16.97 -8.93 -23.07
CA ASP A 95 17.05 -7.46 -23.15
C ASP A 95 18.37 -7.03 -23.82
N THR A 96 18.27 -6.53 -25.04
CA THR A 96 19.42 -6.07 -25.83
C THR A 96 20.01 -4.74 -25.34
N GLY A 97 19.29 -4.00 -24.52
CA GLY A 97 19.71 -2.72 -23.97
C GLY A 97 20.32 -2.81 -22.57
N PHE A 98 20.31 -3.99 -21.96
CA PHE A 98 20.84 -4.15 -20.60
C PHE A 98 22.37 -4.02 -20.56
N VAL A 99 22.84 -3.18 -19.67
CA VAL A 99 24.27 -3.04 -19.35
C VAL A 99 24.48 -3.65 -17.95
N PRO A 100 25.32 -4.71 -17.82
CA PRO A 100 25.62 -5.33 -16.52
C PRO A 100 26.14 -4.31 -15.51
N GLN A 101 25.76 -4.44 -14.25
CA GLN A 101 26.16 -3.52 -13.18
C GLN A 101 27.68 -3.46 -12.97
N GLU A 102 28.37 -4.55 -13.27
CA GLU A 102 29.84 -4.64 -13.24
C GLU A 102 30.49 -3.75 -14.33
N ILE A 103 29.77 -3.50 -15.44
CA ILE A 103 30.18 -2.64 -16.55
C ILE A 103 29.54 -1.26 -16.42
N TYR A 104 28.37 -1.17 -15.76
CA TYR A 104 27.67 0.08 -15.58
C TYR A 104 28.38 0.93 -14.53
N LYS A 105 29.13 1.91 -15.01
CA LYS A 105 29.63 3.00 -14.17
C LYS A 105 28.59 4.10 -14.19
N PRO A 106 27.97 4.45 -13.04
CA PRO A 106 27.06 5.60 -13.00
C PRO A 106 27.82 6.83 -13.49
N THR A 107 27.41 7.38 -14.62
CA THR A 107 27.97 8.66 -15.07
C THR A 107 27.39 9.77 -14.20
N PRO A 108 28.12 10.89 -13.99
CA PRO A 108 27.55 12.05 -13.30
C PRO A 108 26.21 12.49 -13.89
N GLU A 109 26.04 12.43 -15.20
CA GLU A 109 24.80 12.76 -15.92
C GLU A 109 23.66 11.81 -15.56
N ASN A 110 23.90 10.50 -15.49
CA ASN A 110 22.89 9.53 -15.08
C ASN A 110 22.47 9.73 -13.61
N ASN A 111 23.44 10.02 -12.73
CA ASN A 111 23.15 10.29 -11.33
C ASN A 111 22.30 11.56 -11.19
N GLU A 112 22.61 12.62 -11.92
CA GLU A 112 21.82 13.85 -11.89
C GLU A 112 20.40 13.63 -12.47
N ARG A 113 20.26 12.82 -13.51
CA ARG A 113 18.94 12.43 -14.05
C ARG A 113 18.09 11.67 -13.03
N VAL A 114 18.69 10.75 -12.29
CA VAL A 114 18.01 9.98 -11.21
C VAL A 114 17.59 10.90 -10.06
N LYS A 115 18.49 11.76 -9.59
CA LYS A 115 18.18 12.76 -8.56
C LYS A 115 17.07 13.71 -9.02
N LYS A 116 17.13 14.18 -10.25
CA LYS A 116 16.09 15.03 -10.86
C LYS A 116 14.74 14.30 -10.87
N TYR A 117 14.71 13.02 -11.30
CA TYR A 117 13.50 12.21 -11.30
C TYR A 117 12.90 12.11 -9.90
N TRP A 118 13.68 11.78 -8.88
CA TRP A 118 13.18 11.69 -7.50
C TRP A 118 12.64 13.02 -7.00
N LYS A 119 13.37 14.11 -7.25
CA LYS A 119 12.94 15.46 -6.87
C LYS A 119 11.64 15.87 -7.55
N GLU A 120 11.50 15.64 -8.86
CA GLU A 120 10.28 15.98 -9.63
C GLU A 120 9.08 15.13 -9.23
N ASN A 121 9.29 13.92 -8.70
CA ASN A 121 8.26 13.05 -8.17
C ASN A 121 8.11 13.13 -6.64
N ASN A 122 8.68 14.17 -6.02
CA ASN A 122 8.62 14.42 -4.58
C ASN A 122 8.96 13.18 -3.74
N TYR A 123 9.98 12.41 -4.18
CA TYR A 123 10.45 11.17 -3.53
C TYR A 123 9.33 10.14 -3.27
N ALA A 124 8.37 10.04 -4.18
CA ALA A 124 7.16 9.21 -4.14
C ALA A 124 6.09 9.65 -3.13
N PHE A 125 6.27 10.74 -2.39
CA PHE A 125 5.27 11.32 -1.49
C PHE A 125 4.41 12.34 -2.24
N LYS A 126 3.29 11.89 -2.80
CA LYS A 126 2.45 12.74 -3.67
C LYS A 126 1.35 13.47 -2.91
N LYS A 127 0.98 13.01 -1.73
CA LYS A 127 -0.14 13.53 -0.96
C LYS A 127 0.08 13.32 0.53
N VAL A 128 -0.37 14.28 1.32
CA VAL A 128 -0.62 14.14 2.75
C VAL A 128 -1.94 14.86 3.05
N GLU A 129 -2.79 14.28 3.90
CA GLU A 129 -4.15 14.77 4.11
C GLU A 129 -4.60 14.52 5.55
N ILE A 130 -5.51 15.37 6.04
CA ILE A 130 -6.28 15.12 7.25
C ILE A 130 -7.70 14.78 6.84
N LEU A 131 -8.08 13.52 7.02
CA LEU A 131 -9.42 13.02 6.76
C LEU A 131 -10.42 13.47 7.84
N PRO A 132 -11.74 13.41 7.56
CA PRO A 132 -12.76 13.67 8.56
C PRO A 132 -12.52 12.91 9.87
N GLY A 133 -12.83 13.54 11.00
CA GLY A 133 -12.56 12.99 12.32
C GLY A 133 -11.11 13.11 12.78
N ASN A 134 -10.30 13.96 12.12
CA ASN A 134 -8.90 14.23 12.45
C ASN A 134 -8.01 12.98 12.34
N ILE A 135 -8.08 12.28 11.21
CA ILE A 135 -7.24 11.13 10.88
C ILE A 135 -6.19 11.56 9.86
N GLY A 136 -4.90 11.36 10.16
CA GLY A 136 -3.82 11.56 9.19
C GLY A 136 -3.87 10.47 8.10
N TYR A 137 -3.63 10.86 6.85
CA TYR A 137 -3.56 9.94 5.71
C TYR A 137 -2.32 10.22 4.88
N LEU A 138 -1.48 9.20 4.71
CA LEU A 138 -0.19 9.29 4.05
C LEU A 138 -0.04 8.15 3.02
N PRO A 139 -0.44 8.34 1.75
CA PRO A 139 -0.14 7.43 0.67
C PRO A 139 1.23 7.73 0.07
N PHE A 140 2.00 6.71 -0.26
CA PHE A 140 3.19 6.81 -1.09
C PHE A 140 3.50 5.47 -1.78
N ASP A 141 4.14 5.56 -2.97
CA ASP A 141 4.19 4.43 -3.89
C ASP A 141 5.52 3.65 -3.85
N LEU A 142 6.58 4.24 -3.25
CA LEU A 142 7.92 3.65 -3.25
C LEU A 142 8.79 4.15 -2.09
N PHE A 143 9.72 3.31 -1.64
CA PHE A 143 10.78 3.70 -0.71
C PHE A 143 12.03 4.08 -1.51
N THR A 144 12.27 5.39 -1.67
CA THR A 144 13.42 5.92 -2.44
C THR A 144 14.75 5.51 -1.84
N ASP A 145 15.77 5.41 -2.66
CA ASP A 145 17.17 5.24 -2.23
C ASP A 145 17.91 6.56 -1.95
N ASP A 146 17.35 7.70 -2.40
CA ASP A 146 17.88 9.03 -2.11
C ASP A 146 17.33 9.57 -0.77
N ILE A 147 17.75 8.92 0.30
CA ILE A 147 17.20 9.12 1.65
C ILE A 147 17.46 10.53 2.16
N GLU A 148 18.70 11.03 2.02
CA GLU A 148 19.07 12.34 2.55
C GLU A 148 18.30 13.48 1.87
N ALA A 149 18.09 13.38 0.56
CA ALA A 149 17.30 14.37 -0.18
C ALA A 149 15.79 14.23 0.12
N ALA A 150 15.30 13.03 0.45
CA ALA A 150 13.90 12.78 0.79
C ALA A 150 13.52 13.24 2.22
N LYS A 151 14.46 13.27 3.16
CA LYS A 151 14.20 13.60 4.58
C LYS A 151 13.38 14.86 4.81
N PRO A 152 13.65 16.01 4.16
CA PRO A 152 12.84 17.21 4.36
C PRO A 152 11.38 17.02 3.97
N THR A 153 11.11 16.31 2.86
CA THR A 153 9.76 16.00 2.40
C THR A 153 9.02 15.08 3.38
N ILE A 154 9.68 14.03 3.85
CA ILE A 154 9.13 13.10 4.83
C ILE A 154 8.79 13.84 6.12
N LYS A 155 9.74 14.58 6.65
CA LYS A 155 9.58 15.34 7.88
C LYS A 155 8.42 16.34 7.78
N ALA A 156 8.30 17.07 6.67
CA ALA A 156 7.20 18.00 6.43
C ALA A 156 5.84 17.28 6.40
N ALA A 157 5.74 16.14 5.71
CA ALA A 157 4.52 15.34 5.67
C ALA A 157 4.12 14.81 7.06
N LEU A 158 5.09 14.32 7.84
CA LEU A 158 4.84 13.78 9.18
C LEU A 158 4.48 14.89 10.19
N ILE A 159 5.11 16.07 10.12
CA ILE A 159 4.75 17.24 10.95
C ILE A 159 3.33 17.69 10.63
N PHE A 160 2.94 17.74 9.35
CA PHE A 160 1.59 18.13 8.94
C PHE A 160 0.49 17.29 9.63
N ILE A 161 0.73 16.01 9.84
CA ILE A 161 -0.24 15.07 10.45
C ILE A 161 0.06 14.76 11.93
N ALA A 162 1.05 15.41 12.55
CA ALA A 162 1.50 15.08 13.90
C ALA A 162 0.43 15.24 14.98
N ASN A 163 -0.55 16.13 14.75
CA ASN A 163 -1.65 16.43 15.70
C ASN A 163 -2.93 15.65 15.39
N THR A 164 -2.86 14.62 14.51
CA THR A 164 -4.00 13.76 14.24
C THR A 164 -4.15 12.68 15.32
N ARG A 165 -5.38 12.20 15.52
CA ARG A 165 -5.66 11.17 16.55
C ARG A 165 -5.22 9.76 16.15
N ALA A 166 -5.11 9.49 14.87
CA ALA A 166 -4.61 8.26 14.29
C ALA A 166 -4.00 8.54 12.92
N LEU A 167 -3.15 7.65 12.44
CA LEU A 167 -2.50 7.76 11.13
C LEU A 167 -2.83 6.52 10.29
N ILE A 168 -3.30 6.74 9.08
CA ILE A 168 -3.42 5.71 8.03
C ILE A 168 -2.25 5.90 7.06
N ILE A 169 -1.38 4.89 6.95
CA ILE A 169 -0.32 4.81 5.93
C ILE A 169 -0.82 3.88 4.83
N ASP A 170 -0.93 4.39 3.61
CA ASP A 170 -1.49 3.63 2.50
C ASP A 170 -0.40 3.08 1.58
N LEU A 171 -0.18 1.78 1.68
CA LEU A 171 0.82 1.03 0.92
C LEU A 171 0.18 0.08 -0.11
N ARG A 172 -1.11 0.20 -0.41
CA ARG A 172 -1.82 -0.71 -1.31
C ARG A 172 -1.20 -0.81 -2.71
N ASN A 173 -0.56 0.25 -3.16
CA ASN A 173 0.12 0.32 -4.47
C ASN A 173 1.65 0.47 -4.32
N ASN A 174 2.19 0.28 -3.13
CA ASN A 174 3.62 0.46 -2.88
C ASN A 174 4.39 -0.83 -3.20
N MET A 175 5.30 -0.72 -4.18
CA MET A 175 6.12 -1.84 -4.68
C MET A 175 7.41 -2.07 -3.87
N GLY A 176 7.58 -1.37 -2.76
CA GLY A 176 8.78 -1.49 -1.92
C GLY A 176 9.86 -0.47 -2.24
N GLY A 177 11.12 -0.87 -2.19
CA GLY A 177 12.28 -0.03 -2.42
C GLY A 177 13.37 -0.20 -1.35
N SER A 178 14.07 0.87 -1.01
CA SER A 178 15.24 0.86 -0.14
C SER A 178 14.95 0.40 1.30
N PRO A 179 15.59 -0.65 1.81
CA PRO A 179 15.49 -1.06 3.21
C PRO A 179 15.97 0.02 4.19
N GLN A 180 16.95 0.84 3.78
CA GLN A 180 17.44 1.96 4.58
C GLN A 180 16.38 3.05 4.70
N MET A 181 15.59 3.28 3.64
CA MET A 181 14.47 4.20 3.70
C MET A 181 13.33 3.67 4.57
N VAL A 182 13.08 2.36 4.57
CA VAL A 182 12.17 1.70 5.52
C VAL A 182 12.63 2.02 6.94
N SER A 183 13.89 1.75 7.29
CA SER A 183 14.47 2.08 8.60
C SER A 183 14.38 3.57 8.95
N GLN A 184 14.61 4.45 7.98
CA GLN A 184 14.49 5.90 8.18
C GLN A 184 13.06 6.27 8.55
N LEU A 185 12.06 5.77 7.81
CA LEU A 185 10.65 6.08 8.10
C LEU A 185 10.19 5.43 9.42
N GLU A 186 10.68 4.23 9.77
CA GLU A 186 10.42 3.60 11.06
C GLU A 186 10.88 4.46 12.24
N SER A 187 11.99 5.19 12.08
CA SER A 187 12.61 5.97 13.14
C SER A 187 11.71 7.05 13.75
N TYR A 188 10.69 7.51 13.02
CA TYR A 188 9.72 8.50 13.49
C TYR A 188 8.64 7.93 14.44
N PHE A 189 8.58 6.62 14.64
CA PHE A 189 7.48 5.97 15.35
C PHE A 189 7.91 5.14 16.58
N PHE A 190 9.20 5.11 16.88
CA PHE A 190 9.74 4.44 18.04
C PHE A 190 10.45 5.43 18.97
N LYS A 191 10.30 5.23 20.28
CA LYS A 191 11.00 6.07 21.29
C LYS A 191 12.43 5.65 21.51
N GLU A 192 12.73 4.38 21.26
CA GLU A 192 14.02 3.76 21.49
C GLU A 192 14.51 3.08 20.22
N LYS A 193 15.83 2.96 20.11
CA LYS A 193 16.43 2.23 19.00
C LYS A 193 15.94 0.78 19.02
N THR A 194 15.15 0.42 18.01
CA THR A 194 14.45 -0.87 17.92
C THR A 194 14.93 -1.65 16.70
N HIS A 195 15.29 -2.91 16.91
CA HIS A 195 15.72 -3.81 15.83
C HIS A 195 14.50 -4.25 15.02
N MET A 196 14.49 -3.97 13.72
CA MET A 196 13.34 -4.17 12.85
C MET A 196 13.50 -5.31 11.88
N ASN A 197 14.70 -5.49 11.29
CA ASN A 197 14.96 -6.51 10.28
C ASN A 197 16.46 -6.82 10.20
N ASP A 198 16.78 -8.07 9.84
CA ASP A 198 18.12 -8.53 9.44
C ASP A 198 18.11 -8.82 7.95
N LEU A 199 19.03 -8.23 7.21
CA LEU A 199 19.23 -8.53 5.80
C LEU A 199 20.50 -9.38 5.65
N ILE A 200 20.33 -10.68 5.49
CA ILE A 200 21.42 -11.65 5.34
C ILE A 200 21.78 -11.73 3.87
N ASN A 201 23.02 -11.39 3.53
CA ASN A 201 23.54 -11.38 2.17
C ASN A 201 24.46 -12.59 1.95
N ARG A 202 24.13 -13.43 0.96
CA ARG A 202 24.93 -14.59 0.63
C ARG A 202 26.24 -14.24 -0.10
N THR A 203 26.21 -13.21 -0.93
CA THR A 203 27.36 -12.90 -1.83
C THR A 203 28.61 -12.53 -1.04
N ASN A 204 28.45 -11.78 0.07
CA ASN A 204 29.55 -11.35 0.94
C ASN A 204 29.49 -11.98 2.34
N MET A 205 28.52 -12.87 2.59
CA MET A 205 28.29 -13.54 3.89
C MET A 205 28.11 -12.55 5.04
N ASP A 206 27.62 -11.36 4.76
CA ASP A 206 27.41 -10.28 5.72
C ASP A 206 25.95 -10.15 6.13
N THR A 207 25.68 -9.61 7.31
CA THR A 207 24.35 -9.29 7.81
C THR A 207 24.24 -7.81 8.09
N THR A 208 23.31 -7.16 7.39
CA THR A 208 22.96 -5.77 7.68
C THR A 208 21.81 -5.74 8.67
N PHE A 209 22.07 -5.21 9.86
CA PHE A 209 21.06 -5.01 10.89
C PHE A 209 20.35 -3.69 10.68
N LEU A 210 19.02 -3.71 10.52
CA LEU A 210 18.17 -2.56 10.26
C LEU A 210 17.42 -2.16 11.53
N TYR A 211 17.51 -0.87 11.90
CA TYR A 211 16.94 -0.34 13.13
C TYR A 211 16.04 0.85 12.84
N ALA A 212 14.91 0.94 13.53
CA ALA A 212 14.26 2.20 13.82
C ALA A 212 15.14 2.95 14.84
N ASP A 213 15.69 4.09 14.48
CA ASP A 213 16.61 4.86 15.33
C ASP A 213 16.09 6.29 15.52
N PRO A 214 15.54 6.64 16.70
CA PRO A 214 15.00 7.96 16.98
C PRO A 214 15.99 9.10 16.74
N ALA A 215 17.30 8.84 16.85
CA ALA A 215 18.33 9.85 16.57
C ALA A 215 18.31 10.31 15.09
N LYS A 216 17.73 9.51 14.19
CA LYS A 216 17.57 9.84 12.76
C LYS A 216 16.24 10.55 12.44
N ALA A 217 15.37 10.75 13.43
CA ALA A 217 14.04 11.34 13.25
C ALA A 217 14.01 12.86 13.44
N ASP A 218 15.15 13.52 13.61
CA ASP A 218 15.28 14.97 13.77
C ASP A 218 14.32 15.57 14.83
N GLY A 219 14.11 14.85 15.94
CA GLY A 219 13.23 15.25 17.03
C GLY A 219 11.74 15.04 16.81
N VAL A 220 11.33 14.46 15.69
CA VAL A 220 9.92 14.13 15.41
C VAL A 220 9.61 12.74 15.93
N TYR A 221 8.58 12.62 16.77
CA TYR A 221 8.05 11.35 17.25
C TYR A 221 6.53 11.32 17.13
N LEU A 222 6.01 10.31 16.45
CA LEU A 222 4.57 10.11 16.23
C LEU A 222 4.07 8.95 17.11
N SER A 223 3.31 9.30 18.16
CA SER A 223 2.81 8.33 19.15
C SER A 223 1.43 7.78 18.85
N MET A 224 0.67 8.43 17.96
CA MET A 224 -0.70 8.04 17.64
C MET A 224 -0.79 6.58 17.12
N PRO A 225 -1.95 5.92 17.24
CA PRO A 225 -2.21 4.64 16.60
C PRO A 225 -1.98 4.71 15.09
N VAL A 226 -1.34 3.67 14.53
CA VAL A 226 -1.04 3.57 13.10
C VAL A 226 -1.80 2.40 12.49
N TYR A 227 -2.41 2.66 11.34
CA TYR A 227 -3.08 1.67 10.49
C TYR A 227 -2.38 1.65 9.13
N ILE A 228 -1.97 0.47 8.68
CA ILE A 228 -1.29 0.30 7.38
C ILE A 228 -2.27 -0.37 6.44
N LEU A 229 -2.54 0.28 5.30
CA LEU A 229 -3.38 -0.33 4.26
C LEU A 229 -2.51 -1.15 3.32
N THR A 230 -2.89 -2.41 3.11
CA THR A 230 -2.20 -3.34 2.21
C THR A 230 -3.12 -3.84 1.10
N GLY A 231 -2.52 -4.22 -0.03
CA GLY A 231 -3.16 -4.89 -1.16
C GLY A 231 -2.22 -5.91 -1.76
N GLN A 232 -2.67 -6.65 -2.77
CA GLN A 232 -1.85 -7.64 -3.48
C GLN A 232 -0.62 -7.03 -4.17
N HIS A 233 -0.64 -5.72 -4.44
CA HIS A 233 0.49 -4.97 -5.00
C HIS A 233 1.46 -4.42 -3.96
N THR A 234 1.14 -4.51 -2.67
CA THR A 234 2.10 -4.20 -1.61
C THR A 234 3.23 -5.23 -1.65
N PHE A 235 4.49 -4.80 -1.86
CA PHE A 235 5.59 -5.72 -2.13
C PHE A 235 6.92 -5.30 -1.49
N SER A 236 7.82 -6.27 -1.24
CA SER A 236 9.22 -6.03 -0.84
C SER A 236 9.37 -5.09 0.37
N GLY A 237 10.06 -3.94 0.25
CA GLY A 237 10.24 -2.97 1.34
C GLY A 237 8.93 -2.45 1.95
N ALA A 238 7.79 -2.47 1.22
CA ALA A 238 6.49 -2.14 1.78
C ALA A 238 5.94 -3.26 2.67
N GLU A 239 6.28 -4.50 2.34
CA GLU A 239 5.98 -5.65 3.18
C GLU A 239 6.86 -5.65 4.43
N ASP A 240 8.15 -5.33 4.29
CA ASP A 240 9.08 -5.16 5.43
C ASP A 240 8.51 -4.15 6.44
N PHE A 241 8.17 -2.95 5.97
CA PHE A 241 7.56 -1.90 6.80
C PHE A 241 6.28 -2.35 7.49
N SER A 242 5.41 -3.08 6.77
CA SER A 242 4.14 -3.59 7.30
C SER A 242 4.35 -4.69 8.33
N TYR A 243 5.21 -5.66 8.00
CA TYR A 243 5.49 -6.83 8.83
C TYR A 243 6.24 -6.47 10.12
N ALA A 244 7.27 -5.64 10.02
CA ALA A 244 8.03 -5.19 11.16
C ALA A 244 7.16 -4.44 12.18
N ARG A 245 6.26 -3.56 11.72
CA ARG A 245 5.33 -2.84 12.60
C ARG A 245 4.23 -3.71 13.17
N GLN A 246 3.73 -4.66 12.39
CA GLN A 246 2.73 -5.61 12.86
C GLN A 246 3.32 -6.48 13.98
N THR A 247 4.51 -7.02 13.80
CA THR A 247 5.21 -7.87 14.78
C THR A 247 5.64 -7.09 16.02
N ALA A 248 6.05 -5.83 15.88
CA ALA A 248 6.32 -4.91 16.98
C ALA A 248 5.04 -4.38 17.68
N LYS A 249 3.85 -4.78 17.22
CA LYS A 249 2.53 -4.29 17.73
C LYS A 249 2.40 -2.77 17.68
N ARG A 250 3.07 -2.12 16.72
CA ARG A 250 3.08 -0.67 16.53
C ARG A 250 2.12 -0.21 15.44
N ALA A 251 1.56 -1.12 14.66
CA ALA A 251 0.50 -0.83 13.69
C ALA A 251 -0.49 -2.00 13.56
N ILE A 252 -1.69 -1.66 13.10
CA ILE A 252 -2.71 -2.61 12.65
C ILE A 252 -2.71 -2.62 11.14
N VAL A 253 -2.44 -3.78 10.54
CA VAL A 253 -2.48 -3.97 9.09
C VAL A 253 -3.91 -4.30 8.66
N VAL A 254 -4.44 -3.53 7.70
CA VAL A 254 -5.82 -3.64 7.20
C VAL A 254 -5.80 -3.75 5.68
N GLY A 255 -6.42 -4.79 5.14
CA GLY A 255 -6.49 -4.95 3.69
C GLY A 255 -6.40 -6.38 3.21
N GLU A 256 -5.72 -6.59 2.10
CA GLU A 256 -5.43 -7.90 1.53
C GLU A 256 -4.06 -8.39 1.97
N THR A 257 -3.85 -9.70 1.88
CA THR A 257 -2.52 -10.29 1.98
C THR A 257 -1.64 -9.74 0.86
N THR A 258 -0.41 -9.41 1.17
CA THR A 258 0.54 -8.77 0.26
C THR A 258 1.18 -9.76 -0.73
N GLY A 259 2.05 -9.29 -1.60
CA GLY A 259 2.60 -10.07 -2.71
C GLY A 259 3.57 -11.19 -2.35
N GLY A 260 4.23 -11.14 -1.18
CA GLY A 260 5.09 -12.22 -0.67
C GLY A 260 6.52 -12.18 -1.20
N GLY A 261 7.18 -11.03 -1.18
CA GLY A 261 8.55 -10.88 -1.63
C GLY A 261 9.50 -10.34 -0.57
N ALA A 262 10.27 -11.21 0.09
CA ALA A 262 11.22 -10.88 1.16
C ALA A 262 12.69 -10.96 0.75
N HIS A 263 12.98 -11.36 -0.50
CA HIS A 263 14.33 -11.63 -0.97
C HIS A 263 14.83 -10.56 -1.96
N PRO A 264 15.72 -9.64 -1.55
CA PRO A 264 16.36 -8.71 -2.46
C PRO A 264 17.10 -9.43 -3.60
N GLN A 265 16.93 -8.92 -4.80
CA GLN A 265 17.50 -9.48 -6.01
C GLN A 265 18.47 -8.53 -6.70
N MET A 266 19.37 -9.08 -7.49
CA MET A 266 20.23 -8.31 -8.41
C MET A 266 20.11 -8.84 -9.84
N PRO A 267 20.11 -7.97 -10.85
CA PRO A 267 20.23 -8.39 -12.24
C PRO A 267 21.66 -8.83 -12.54
N SER A 268 21.84 -10.00 -13.15
CA SER A 268 23.12 -10.52 -13.61
C SER A 268 23.00 -10.87 -15.09
N SER A 269 23.99 -10.43 -15.91
CA SER A 269 24.08 -10.86 -17.29
C SER A 269 24.54 -12.32 -17.36
N VAL A 270 23.80 -13.13 -18.12
CA VAL A 270 24.18 -14.52 -18.41
C VAL A 270 24.57 -14.73 -19.87
N GLY A 271 24.97 -13.64 -20.53
CA GLY A 271 25.36 -13.64 -21.93
C GLY A 271 24.18 -13.59 -22.91
N GLN A 272 24.48 -13.44 -24.20
CA GLN A 272 23.51 -13.50 -25.30
C GLN A 272 22.27 -12.58 -25.10
N HIS A 273 22.43 -11.43 -24.42
CA HIS A 273 21.38 -10.49 -24.03
C HIS A 273 20.35 -11.03 -23.03
N PHE A 274 20.64 -12.14 -22.34
CA PHE A 274 19.80 -12.62 -21.26
C PHE A 274 20.26 -12.05 -19.91
N ILE A 275 19.26 -11.72 -19.08
CA ILE A 275 19.43 -11.25 -17.72
C ILE A 275 18.68 -12.19 -16.80
N VAL A 276 19.35 -12.66 -15.75
CA VAL A 276 18.73 -13.35 -14.65
C VAL A 276 18.70 -12.43 -13.43
N PHE A 277 17.53 -12.31 -12.80
CA PHE A 277 17.37 -11.62 -11.52
C PHE A 277 17.43 -12.67 -10.42
N ILE A 278 18.47 -12.60 -9.61
CA ILE A 278 18.78 -13.64 -8.60
C ILE A 278 18.62 -13.03 -7.21
N PRO A 279 17.74 -13.58 -6.37
CA PRO A 279 17.69 -13.28 -4.95
C PRO A 279 19.04 -13.61 -4.28
N PHE A 280 19.75 -12.59 -3.83
CA PHE A 280 21.08 -12.73 -3.23
C PHE A 280 21.08 -12.53 -1.72
N ALA A 281 19.97 -12.05 -1.17
CA ALA A 281 19.79 -11.80 0.25
C ALA A 281 18.38 -12.18 0.70
N ARG A 282 18.19 -12.32 2.01
CA ARG A 282 16.87 -12.56 2.62
C ARG A 282 16.68 -11.69 3.84
N SER A 283 15.45 -11.29 4.07
CA SER A 283 15.03 -10.63 5.29
C SER A 283 14.79 -11.64 6.40
N ILE A 284 15.10 -11.28 7.65
CA ILE A 284 14.71 -12.04 8.84
C ILE A 284 14.20 -11.05 9.90
N ASN A 285 12.92 -11.15 10.23
CA ASN A 285 12.38 -10.33 11.31
C ASN A 285 12.90 -10.81 12.67
N PRO A 286 13.43 -9.92 13.53
CA PRO A 286 14.07 -10.32 14.79
C PRO A 286 13.08 -10.91 15.82
N VAL A 287 11.78 -10.66 15.68
CA VAL A 287 10.74 -11.17 16.58
C VAL A 287 10.28 -12.57 16.16
N THR A 288 9.94 -12.76 14.88
CA THR A 288 9.39 -14.02 14.38
C THR A 288 10.46 -15.02 13.94
N LYS A 289 11.71 -14.54 13.73
CA LYS A 289 12.84 -15.33 13.19
C LYS A 289 12.58 -15.89 11.79
N THR A 290 11.65 -15.30 11.07
CA THR A 290 11.26 -15.65 9.70
C THR A 290 10.97 -14.38 8.88
N ASP A 291 10.51 -14.56 7.66
CA ASP A 291 10.13 -13.53 6.72
C ASP A 291 8.73 -13.79 6.13
N TRP A 292 8.33 -13.03 5.13
CA TRP A 292 7.04 -13.11 4.43
C TRP A 292 7.16 -13.69 3.01
N GLU A 293 8.31 -14.30 2.66
CA GLU A 293 8.53 -14.85 1.33
C GLU A 293 7.48 -15.89 0.97
N GLY A 294 6.89 -15.77 -0.23
CA GLY A 294 5.87 -16.67 -0.75
C GLY A 294 4.52 -16.66 -0.02
N THR A 295 4.44 -16.03 1.16
CA THR A 295 3.21 -16.01 1.98
C THR A 295 2.54 -14.65 2.01
N GLY A 296 3.32 -13.58 1.86
CA GLY A 296 2.91 -12.21 2.08
C GLY A 296 2.67 -11.87 3.55
N VAL A 297 2.46 -10.59 3.82
CA VAL A 297 2.02 -10.10 5.12
C VAL A 297 0.52 -10.30 5.24
N ILE A 298 0.10 -11.15 6.16
CA ILE A 298 -1.33 -11.40 6.43
C ILE A 298 -1.87 -10.26 7.28
N PRO A 299 -2.90 -9.52 6.81
CA PRO A 299 -3.42 -8.38 7.57
C PRO A 299 -4.10 -8.80 8.87
N ASN A 300 -4.02 -7.94 9.90
CA ASN A 300 -4.77 -8.11 11.16
C ASN A 300 -6.28 -8.06 10.92
N VAL A 301 -6.71 -7.23 9.98
CA VAL A 301 -8.11 -7.08 9.59
C VAL A 301 -8.24 -7.19 8.08
N LYS A 302 -8.89 -8.26 7.62
CA LYS A 302 -9.12 -8.51 6.19
C LYS A 302 -10.16 -7.55 5.62
N ALA A 303 -9.83 -6.94 4.49
CA ALA A 303 -10.72 -6.13 3.67
C ALA A 303 -10.22 -6.18 2.22
N THR A 304 -11.10 -5.96 1.23
CA THR A 304 -10.63 -5.76 -0.15
C THR A 304 -9.88 -4.42 -0.24
N ALA A 305 -8.94 -4.30 -1.17
CA ALA A 305 -8.09 -3.11 -1.30
C ALA A 305 -8.90 -1.81 -1.40
N ASN A 306 -10.02 -1.82 -2.13
CA ASN A 306 -10.90 -0.65 -2.28
C ASN A 306 -11.69 -0.30 -0.99
N LYS A 307 -11.90 -1.24 -0.08
CA LYS A 307 -12.61 -1.04 1.20
C LYS A 307 -11.66 -0.85 2.40
N ALA A 308 -10.37 -1.11 2.24
CA ALA A 308 -9.40 -1.09 3.33
C ALA A 308 -9.37 0.27 4.07
N SER A 309 -9.41 1.38 3.33
CA SER A 309 -9.40 2.73 3.93
C SER A 309 -10.66 3.01 4.77
N ILE A 310 -11.83 2.63 4.27
CA ILE A 310 -13.09 2.76 5.03
C ILE A 310 -13.05 1.88 6.27
N LYS A 311 -12.52 0.64 6.13
CA LYS A 311 -12.41 -0.28 7.25
C LYS A 311 -11.45 0.21 8.33
N ALA A 312 -10.32 0.80 7.96
CA ALA A 312 -9.39 1.41 8.90
C ALA A 312 -10.03 2.60 9.65
N GLN A 313 -10.73 3.49 8.94
CA GLN A 313 -11.46 4.59 9.56
C GLN A 313 -12.54 4.08 10.52
N GLU A 314 -13.28 3.04 10.14
CA GLU A 314 -14.28 2.41 11.02
C GLU A 314 -13.63 1.89 12.32
N LEU A 315 -12.50 1.20 12.21
CA LEU A 315 -11.75 0.71 13.37
C LEU A 315 -11.30 1.85 14.30
N ILE A 316 -10.76 2.92 13.72
CA ILE A 316 -10.34 4.11 14.46
C ILE A 316 -11.53 4.70 15.23
N PHE A 317 -12.65 4.94 14.57
CA PHE A 317 -13.80 5.56 15.23
C PHE A 317 -14.47 4.64 16.26
N ARG A 318 -14.47 3.33 16.06
CA ARG A 318 -14.99 2.37 17.07
C ARG A 318 -14.08 2.31 18.30
N ASP A 319 -12.77 2.36 18.12
CA ASP A 319 -11.80 2.42 19.21
C ASP A 319 -11.98 3.73 20.02
N GLU A 320 -12.10 4.87 19.34
CA GLU A 320 -12.39 6.16 19.96
C GLU A 320 -13.76 6.15 20.69
N LEU A 321 -14.80 5.59 20.07
CA LEU A 321 -16.13 5.46 20.66
C LEU A 321 -16.08 4.62 21.96
N SER A 322 -15.28 3.56 21.97
CA SER A 322 -15.14 2.68 23.15
C SER A 322 -14.48 3.38 24.33
N ARG A 323 -13.66 4.40 24.07
CA ARG A 323 -12.96 5.20 25.09
C ARG A 323 -13.68 6.50 25.46
N ALA A 324 -14.68 6.89 24.68
CA ALA A 324 -15.45 8.10 24.93
C ALA A 324 -16.24 8.03 26.25
N THR A 325 -16.06 9.01 27.11
CA THR A 325 -16.68 9.05 28.45
C THR A 325 -17.99 9.83 28.47
N ASP A 326 -18.10 10.89 27.66
CA ASP A 326 -19.33 11.70 27.62
C ASP A 326 -20.16 11.43 26.35
N GLN A 327 -21.42 11.84 26.38
CA GLN A 327 -22.40 11.57 25.33
C GLN A 327 -22.07 12.37 24.05
N LYS A 328 -21.50 13.58 24.17
CA LYS A 328 -21.16 14.39 23.00
C LYS A 328 -20.06 13.73 22.19
N GLU A 329 -19.01 13.24 22.85
CA GLU A 329 -17.98 12.45 22.17
C GLU A 329 -18.50 11.19 21.52
N LYS A 330 -19.36 10.44 22.22
CA LYS A 330 -20.01 9.24 21.65
C LYS A 330 -20.80 9.58 20.38
N ASN A 331 -21.60 10.63 20.41
CA ASN A 331 -22.37 11.10 19.27
C ASN A 331 -21.46 11.48 18.09
N LYS A 332 -20.34 12.15 18.37
CA LYS A 332 -19.33 12.52 17.36
C LYS A 332 -18.78 11.29 16.64
N TYR A 333 -18.38 10.25 17.36
CA TYR A 333 -17.83 9.07 16.72
C TYR A 333 -18.91 8.24 16.01
N LEU A 334 -20.14 8.19 16.54
CA LEU A 334 -21.28 7.59 15.84
C LEU A 334 -21.57 8.33 14.54
N TYR A 335 -21.51 9.66 14.53
CA TYR A 335 -21.62 10.47 13.30
C TYR A 335 -20.61 10.02 12.24
N TYR A 336 -19.32 9.91 12.60
CA TYR A 336 -18.29 9.50 11.65
C TYR A 336 -18.44 8.06 11.19
N ILE A 337 -18.80 7.12 12.08
CA ILE A 337 -19.11 5.74 11.71
C ILE A 337 -20.25 5.68 10.69
N ASN A 338 -21.32 6.42 10.94
CA ASN A 338 -22.46 6.48 10.03
C ASN A 338 -22.08 7.10 8.68
N SER A 339 -21.24 8.13 8.69
CA SER A 339 -20.77 8.77 7.46
C SER A 339 -20.03 7.82 6.53
N LEU A 340 -19.35 6.78 7.05
CA LEU A 340 -18.69 5.77 6.23
C LEU A 340 -19.68 4.89 5.45
N LEU A 341 -20.95 4.79 5.91
CA LEU A 341 -22.00 4.00 5.25
C LEU A 341 -22.47 4.62 3.93
N VAL A 342 -22.20 5.91 3.68
CA VAL A 342 -22.58 6.59 2.43
C VAL A 342 -22.04 5.83 1.20
N ASN A 343 -20.86 5.24 1.32
CA ASN A 343 -20.20 4.51 0.23
C ASN A 343 -20.76 3.08 0.02
N ASP A 344 -21.48 2.55 1.02
CA ASP A 344 -22.14 1.22 0.97
C ASP A 344 -23.67 1.36 0.92
N ALA A 345 -24.20 2.57 0.61
CA ALA A 345 -25.62 2.90 0.68
C ALA A 345 -26.50 1.86 -0.03
N LYS A 346 -27.32 1.19 0.77
CA LYS A 346 -28.38 0.28 0.30
C LYS A 346 -29.36 1.05 -0.54
N LYS A 347 -30.16 0.35 -1.36
CA LYS A 347 -31.26 0.98 -2.11
C LYS A 347 -32.05 1.92 -1.22
N GLN A 348 -32.21 3.15 -1.70
CA GLN A 348 -33.10 4.15 -1.11
C GLN A 348 -34.46 3.50 -0.77
N PRO A 349 -35.11 3.87 0.34
CA PRO A 349 -36.44 3.39 0.66
C PRO A 349 -37.45 3.67 -0.47
N ALA A 350 -38.47 2.86 -0.57
CA ALA A 350 -39.55 3.06 -1.56
C ALA A 350 -40.23 4.42 -1.35
N ILE A 351 -40.74 5.00 -2.43
CA ILE A 351 -41.29 6.37 -2.45
C ILE A 351 -42.39 6.54 -1.40
N ASN A 352 -43.25 5.55 -1.21
CA ASN A 352 -44.31 5.58 -0.17
C ASN A 352 -43.73 5.70 1.25
N ILE A 353 -42.54 5.14 1.52
CA ILE A 353 -41.83 5.31 2.78
C ILE A 353 -41.22 6.70 2.89
N LEU A 354 -40.60 7.19 1.80
CA LEU A 354 -40.04 8.55 1.76
C LEU A 354 -41.10 9.63 1.99
N MET A 355 -42.32 9.43 1.48
CA MET A 355 -43.46 10.35 1.73
C MET A 355 -43.79 10.51 3.21
N LEU A 356 -43.56 9.50 4.03
CA LEU A 356 -43.85 9.55 5.47
C LEU A 356 -42.90 10.52 6.22
N TYR A 357 -41.72 10.78 5.68
CA TYR A 357 -40.79 11.73 6.29
C TYR A 357 -41.07 13.19 5.92
N ALA A 358 -41.88 13.45 4.88
CA ALA A 358 -42.20 14.81 4.46
C ALA A 358 -42.99 15.56 5.52
N GLY A 359 -42.60 16.79 5.79
CA GLY A 359 -43.20 17.65 6.84
C GLY A 359 -42.31 18.84 7.16
N THR A 360 -42.78 19.67 8.08
CA THR A 360 -42.00 20.78 8.62
C THR A 360 -41.53 20.40 10.06
N TYR A 361 -40.26 20.55 10.34
CA TYR A 361 -39.64 20.23 11.62
C TYR A 361 -38.82 21.45 12.06
N GLY A 362 -39.37 22.24 12.98
CA GLY A 362 -38.76 23.53 13.30
C GLY A 362 -38.62 24.43 12.06
N GLY A 363 -37.39 24.87 11.80
CA GLY A 363 -37.06 25.64 10.58
C GLY A 363 -36.70 24.81 9.35
N LEU A 364 -36.87 23.49 9.39
CA LEU A 364 -36.52 22.57 8.31
C LEU A 364 -37.77 22.04 7.61
N LYS A 365 -37.92 22.33 6.31
CA LYS A 365 -38.98 21.77 5.49
C LYS A 365 -38.46 20.59 4.68
N ILE A 366 -38.93 19.38 5.02
CA ILE A 366 -38.62 18.14 4.32
C ILE A 366 -39.71 17.84 3.28
N TYR A 367 -39.30 17.59 2.06
CA TYR A 367 -40.27 17.34 0.96
C TYR A 367 -39.70 16.34 -0.06
N LEU A 368 -40.61 15.66 -0.77
CA LEU A 368 -40.28 14.77 -1.88
C LEU A 368 -40.18 15.57 -3.19
N GLY A 369 -39.06 15.37 -3.91
CA GLY A 369 -38.84 15.93 -5.24
C GLY A 369 -38.04 14.93 -6.09
N LYS A 370 -38.41 14.70 -7.34
CA LYS A 370 -37.71 13.77 -8.27
C LYS A 370 -37.42 12.40 -7.64
N ASN A 371 -38.38 11.87 -6.87
CA ASN A 371 -38.27 10.59 -6.12
C ASN A 371 -37.18 10.54 -5.03
N LYS A 372 -36.77 11.70 -4.52
CA LYS A 372 -35.78 11.85 -3.46
C LYS A 372 -36.30 12.81 -2.38
N LEU A 373 -35.75 12.70 -1.17
CA LEU A 373 -36.01 13.67 -0.12
C LEU A 373 -35.08 14.87 -0.24
N TYR A 374 -35.63 16.03 -0.01
CA TYR A 374 -34.93 17.31 0.09
C TYR A 374 -35.26 17.99 1.41
N CYS A 375 -34.28 18.68 1.96
CA CYS A 375 -34.42 19.56 3.10
C CYS A 375 -34.21 21.00 2.65
N LYS A 376 -35.20 21.88 2.89
CA LYS A 376 -35.04 23.31 2.79
C LYS A 376 -34.89 23.88 4.20
N ASN A 377 -33.79 24.58 4.45
CA ASN A 377 -33.51 25.20 5.75
C ASN A 377 -33.88 26.69 5.70
N ASP A 378 -35.04 27.02 6.27
CA ASP A 378 -35.54 28.41 6.30
C ASP A 378 -34.73 29.26 7.30
N ASN A 379 -34.08 28.66 8.27
CA ASN A 379 -33.16 29.35 9.20
C ASN A 379 -31.83 29.74 8.55
N ASN A 380 -31.49 29.13 7.37
CA ASN A 380 -30.28 29.42 6.63
C ASN A 380 -30.61 29.89 5.21
N GLY A 381 -31.36 30.99 5.11
CA GLY A 381 -31.68 31.64 3.83
C GLY A 381 -32.39 30.77 2.82
N GLY A 382 -33.04 29.69 3.24
CA GLY A 382 -33.78 28.79 2.36
C GLY A 382 -32.89 27.84 1.55
N ALA A 383 -31.67 27.57 1.97
CA ALA A 383 -30.76 26.61 1.36
C ALA A 383 -31.45 25.23 1.22
N VAL A 384 -31.26 24.58 0.06
CA VAL A 384 -31.85 23.28 -0.26
C VAL A 384 -30.78 22.25 -0.41
N SER A 385 -30.87 21.14 0.33
CA SER A 385 -29.98 19.98 0.27
C SER A 385 -30.77 18.69 -0.04
N GLU A 386 -30.20 17.81 -0.87
CA GLU A 386 -30.73 16.45 -1.04
C GLU A 386 -30.36 15.61 0.18
N LEU A 387 -31.34 14.97 0.83
CA LEU A 387 -31.12 14.03 1.91
C LEU A 387 -30.67 12.67 1.35
N LYS A 388 -29.40 12.32 1.56
CA LYS A 388 -28.84 11.05 1.09
C LYS A 388 -29.09 9.97 2.15
N TYR A 389 -29.82 8.91 1.78
CA TYR A 389 -30.13 7.79 2.68
C TYR A 389 -28.86 7.07 3.15
N LEU A 390 -28.77 6.80 4.44
CA LEU A 390 -27.70 6.01 5.05
C LEU A 390 -28.20 4.62 5.47
N ILE A 391 -29.03 4.59 6.49
CA ILE A 391 -29.57 3.34 7.06
C ILE A 391 -30.83 3.65 7.87
N ASN A 392 -31.82 2.76 7.86
CA ASN A 392 -33.06 2.88 8.62
C ASN A 392 -33.77 4.21 8.35
N ASN A 393 -33.79 5.12 9.34
CA ASN A 393 -34.41 6.44 9.26
C ASN A 393 -33.37 7.58 9.22
N LEU A 394 -32.08 7.25 9.01
CA LEU A 394 -30.96 8.18 9.05
C LEU A 394 -30.54 8.60 7.65
N PHE A 395 -30.35 9.89 7.46
CA PHE A 395 -29.97 10.52 6.20
C PHE A 395 -28.82 11.52 6.43
N VAL A 396 -27.95 11.71 5.44
CA VAL A 396 -27.00 12.82 5.41
C VAL A 396 -27.74 14.07 4.95
N LEU A 397 -27.62 15.15 5.68
CA LEU A 397 -28.09 16.48 5.31
C LEU A 397 -27.05 17.22 4.47
N ASP A 398 -25.82 17.28 4.98
CA ASP A 398 -24.66 17.92 4.35
C ASP A 398 -23.34 17.32 4.89
N GLN A 399 -22.24 18.03 4.72
CA GLN A 399 -20.90 17.56 5.19
C GLN A 399 -20.75 17.59 6.71
N GLU A 400 -21.64 18.27 7.43
CA GLU A 400 -21.54 18.49 8.88
C GLU A 400 -22.68 17.87 9.66
N ALA A 401 -23.80 17.50 9.00
CA ALA A 401 -25.01 17.07 9.69
C ALA A 401 -25.68 15.84 9.08
N GLN A 402 -26.27 15.03 9.96
CA GLN A 402 -27.12 13.88 9.65
C GLN A 402 -28.48 14.08 10.33
N ILE A 403 -29.57 13.62 9.69
CA ILE A 403 -30.94 13.70 10.23
C ILE A 403 -31.46 12.28 10.42
N GLU A 404 -31.92 11.99 11.61
CA GLU A 404 -32.68 10.77 11.94
C GLU A 404 -34.16 11.13 12.19
N PHE A 405 -35.07 10.45 11.49
CA PHE A 405 -36.51 10.59 11.70
C PHE A 405 -36.99 9.66 12.79
N ILE A 406 -37.63 10.23 13.80
CA ILE A 406 -38.12 9.52 15.02
C ILE A 406 -39.60 9.29 14.92
N ARG A 407 -40.05 8.08 15.29
CA ARG A 407 -41.48 7.71 15.40
C ARG A 407 -42.04 7.92 16.78
N ASP A 408 -43.27 8.38 16.80
CA ASP A 408 -44.11 8.38 18.04
C ASP A 408 -44.56 6.97 18.42
N SER A 409 -45.27 6.86 19.53
CA SER A 409 -45.86 5.60 20.03
C SER A 409 -46.94 4.99 19.11
N LYS A 410 -47.46 5.77 18.12
CA LYS A 410 -48.44 5.33 17.13
C LYS A 410 -47.78 4.95 15.81
N GLY A 411 -46.43 5.09 15.71
CA GLY A 411 -45.66 4.76 14.53
C GLY A 411 -45.53 5.87 13.46
N HIS A 412 -46.04 7.08 13.74
CA HIS A 412 -45.89 8.23 12.85
C HIS A 412 -44.57 8.95 13.11
N TYR A 413 -43.97 9.50 12.07
CA TYR A 413 -42.77 10.32 12.22
C TYR A 413 -43.14 11.70 12.75
N SER A 414 -42.79 11.94 14.01
CA SER A 414 -43.19 13.12 14.80
C SER A 414 -42.05 14.06 15.11
N ASP A 415 -40.82 13.56 15.07
CA ASP A 415 -39.65 14.33 15.45
C ASP A 415 -38.46 14.00 14.53
N ILE A 416 -37.46 14.86 14.54
CA ILE A 416 -36.15 14.59 13.97
C ILE A 416 -35.06 14.84 15.00
N LYS A 417 -33.96 14.05 14.90
CA LYS A 417 -32.69 14.34 15.58
C LYS A 417 -31.66 14.73 14.53
N ILE A 418 -30.98 15.83 14.76
CA ILE A 418 -29.92 16.35 13.90
C ILE A 418 -28.60 16.12 14.63
N PHE A 419 -27.78 15.23 14.09
CA PHE A 419 -26.45 14.92 14.59
C PHE A 419 -25.41 15.77 13.83
N VAL A 420 -24.59 16.51 14.56
CA VAL A 420 -23.52 17.34 13.99
C VAL A 420 -22.16 16.65 14.18
N ASN A 421 -21.23 16.91 13.30
CA ASN A 421 -19.89 16.30 13.29
C ASN A 421 -19.04 16.63 14.55
N ASP A 422 -19.42 17.65 15.34
CA ASP A 422 -18.80 17.98 16.63
C ASP A 422 -19.39 17.18 17.80
N GLY A 423 -20.42 16.36 17.54
CA GLY A 423 -21.15 15.55 18.53
C GLY A 423 -22.38 16.23 19.14
N SER A 424 -22.69 17.47 18.75
CA SER A 424 -23.93 18.13 19.16
C SER A 424 -25.14 17.46 18.54
N VAL A 425 -26.25 17.40 19.29
CA VAL A 425 -27.51 16.82 18.83
C VAL A 425 -28.61 17.82 19.11
N PHE A 426 -29.42 18.08 18.08
CA PHE A 426 -30.62 18.94 18.18
C PHE A 426 -31.86 18.11 17.88
N GLU A 427 -32.95 18.42 18.55
CA GLU A 427 -34.24 17.76 18.32
C GLU A 427 -35.26 18.79 17.87
N GLU A 428 -36.01 18.47 16.83
CA GLU A 428 -37.04 19.31 16.27
C GLU A 428 -38.33 18.50 16.11
N LYS A 429 -39.45 19.08 16.56
CA LYS A 429 -40.76 18.45 16.42
C LYS A 429 -41.39 18.80 15.08
N ARG A 430 -42.16 17.83 14.58
CA ARG A 430 -43.00 18.06 13.41
C ARG A 430 -44.13 19.02 13.74
N THR A 431 -44.27 20.09 12.94
CA THR A 431 -45.32 21.08 13.14
C THR A 431 -46.46 20.95 12.13
N ASN A 432 -46.25 20.28 10.97
CA ASN A 432 -47.25 19.99 9.93
C ASN A 432 -46.95 18.66 9.23
#